data_24ba59f48b232c6adad46dffc3dca86b
#
_entry.id   24ba59f48b232c6adad46dffc3dca86b
#
_cell.length_a   1.000
_cell.length_b   1.000
_cell.length_c   1.000
_cell.angle_alpha   90.00
_cell.angle_beta   90.00
_cell.angle_gamma   90.00
#
_symmetry.space_group_name_H-M   'P 1'
#
loop_
_entity.id
_entity.type
_entity.pdbx_description
1 polymer ?
#
loop_
_entity_poly.entity_id
_entity_poly.type
_entity_poly.pdbx_seq_one_letter_code
_entity_poly.pdbx_strand_id
1 'polypeptide(L)'
;EPQAESEHEEGEVREELDNAGVDYDALSREFWDNGDLSVESYDMLEEAGIPREIVDSYIKSQISVMDSQRSNIMNEVGGEQGYEELTAWAADNLDEAEIDYFNRMMDSNDFNAIRMSVRSIAARREASEGIEPSRNLSGSLSGGTGGSYDSVQQLMTDMQSPSYENDPAFRAQVEAKLGRSNIL
;
A
#
# COMPACT_ATOMS: atom_id res chain seq x y z
N GLU A 1 -10.47 3.03 3.49
CA GLU A 1 -11.48 3.86 4.20
C GLU A 1 -10.90 5.22 4.68
N PRO A 2 -9.70 5.35 5.28
CA PRO A 2 -9.21 6.68 5.72
C PRO A 2 -8.95 7.68 4.58
N GLN A 3 -8.69 7.23 3.35
CA GLN A 3 -8.48 8.10 2.20
C GLN A 3 -9.79 8.75 1.71
N ALA A 4 -10.88 8.01 1.70
CA ALA A 4 -12.18 8.54 1.28
C ALA A 4 -12.72 9.60 2.26
N GLU A 5 -12.42 9.46 3.55
CA GLU A 5 -12.79 10.46 4.57
C GLU A 5 -11.95 11.74 4.40
N SER A 6 -10.63 11.63 4.17
CA SER A 6 -9.77 12.80 3.97
C SER A 6 -10.07 13.56 2.67
N GLU A 7 -10.38 12.87 1.58
CA GLU A 7 -10.79 13.49 0.32
C GLU A 7 -12.15 14.22 0.44
N HIS A 8 -13.05 13.69 1.25
CA HIS A 8 -14.34 14.31 1.51
C HIS A 8 -14.18 15.57 2.36
N GLU A 9 -13.40 15.51 3.44
CA GLU A 9 -13.08 16.68 4.28
C GLU A 9 -12.35 17.79 3.50
N GLU A 10 -11.40 17.42 2.64
CA GLU A 10 -10.69 18.37 1.77
C GLU A 10 -11.65 19.04 0.79
N GLY A 11 -12.60 18.29 0.22
CA GLY A 11 -13.62 18.82 -0.68
C GLY A 11 -14.55 19.83 0.00
N GLU A 12 -14.97 19.57 1.24
CA GLU A 12 -15.81 20.48 2.02
C GLU A 12 -15.04 21.77 2.38
N VAL A 13 -13.80 21.68 2.83
CA VAL A 13 -12.95 22.82 3.15
C VAL A 13 -12.69 23.68 1.91
N ARG A 14 -12.45 23.06 0.76
CA ARG A 14 -12.27 23.77 -0.51
C ARG A 14 -13.51 24.55 -0.90
N GLU A 15 -14.70 23.96 -0.80
CA GLU A 15 -15.97 24.61 -1.11
C GLU A 15 -16.25 25.77 -0.16
N GLU A 16 -15.95 25.65 1.13
CA GLU A 16 -16.10 26.73 2.12
C GLU A 16 -15.16 27.91 1.82
N LEU A 17 -13.90 27.64 1.48
CA LEU A 17 -12.92 28.65 1.11
C LEU A 17 -13.29 29.36 -0.20
N ASP A 18 -13.69 28.61 -1.22
CA ASP A 18 -14.16 29.18 -2.50
C ASP A 18 -15.38 30.10 -2.30
N ASN A 19 -16.33 29.70 -1.45
CA ASN A 19 -17.48 30.51 -1.09
C ASN A 19 -17.08 31.79 -0.33
N ALA A 20 -16.01 31.76 0.42
CA ALA A 20 -15.43 32.93 1.12
C ALA A 20 -14.52 33.78 0.20
N GLY A 21 -14.32 33.36 -1.06
CA GLY A 21 -13.47 34.04 -2.03
C GLY A 21 -11.96 33.78 -1.83
N VAL A 22 -11.60 32.75 -1.14
CA VAL A 22 -10.21 32.34 -0.86
C VAL A 22 -9.82 31.17 -1.76
N ASP A 23 -8.73 31.31 -2.49
CA ASP A 23 -8.21 30.27 -3.40
C ASP A 23 -7.43 29.20 -2.60
N TYR A 24 -8.08 28.04 -2.36
CA TYR A 24 -7.48 26.90 -1.67
C TYR A 24 -6.20 26.41 -2.36
N ASP A 25 -6.18 26.36 -3.70
CA ASP A 25 -5.03 25.85 -4.45
C ASP A 25 -3.82 26.79 -4.34
N ALA A 26 -4.05 28.09 -4.19
CA ALA A 26 -2.99 29.06 -3.96
C ALA A 26 -2.38 28.89 -2.56
N LEU A 27 -3.23 28.76 -1.51
CA LEU A 27 -2.78 28.52 -0.14
C LEU A 27 -2.04 27.19 0.00
N SER A 28 -2.55 26.14 -0.65
CA SER A 28 -1.93 24.83 -0.64
C SER A 28 -0.53 24.88 -1.26
N ARG A 29 -0.38 25.53 -2.42
CA ARG A 29 0.95 25.71 -3.05
C ARG A 29 1.89 26.51 -2.17
N GLU A 30 1.43 27.60 -1.59
CA GLU A 30 2.24 28.42 -0.68
C GLU A 30 2.76 27.60 0.50
N PHE A 31 1.89 26.79 1.12
CA PHE A 31 2.27 25.91 2.21
C PHE A 31 3.31 24.88 1.78
N TRP A 32 3.15 24.25 0.62
CA TRP A 32 4.10 23.25 0.13
C TRP A 32 5.46 23.84 -0.26
N ASP A 33 5.46 25.05 -0.80
CA ASP A 33 6.68 25.73 -1.23
C ASP A 33 7.47 26.28 -0.04
N ASN A 34 6.81 26.76 1.01
CA ASN A 34 7.44 27.47 2.12
C ASN A 34 7.42 26.71 3.45
N GLY A 35 6.59 25.66 3.58
CA GLY A 35 6.40 24.89 4.80
C GLY A 35 5.45 25.58 5.83
N ASP A 36 4.94 26.79 5.51
CA ASP A 36 3.97 27.55 6.31
C ASP A 36 3.24 28.54 5.41
N LEU A 37 2.12 29.07 5.90
CA LEU A 37 1.42 30.17 5.24
C LEU A 37 2.01 31.53 5.66
N SER A 38 1.98 32.51 4.77
CA SER A 38 2.40 33.89 5.06
C SER A 38 1.41 34.57 6.01
N VAL A 39 1.86 35.66 6.62
CA VAL A 39 0.99 36.50 7.48
C VAL A 39 -0.20 37.03 6.68
N GLU A 40 0.02 37.40 5.42
CA GLU A 40 -0.99 37.90 4.51
C GLU A 40 -2.07 36.84 4.23
N SER A 41 -1.68 35.58 4.08
CA SER A 41 -2.60 34.46 3.88
C SER A 41 -3.43 34.18 5.13
N TYR A 42 -2.83 34.24 6.31
CA TYR A 42 -3.55 34.14 7.58
C TYR A 42 -4.54 35.30 7.78
N ASP A 43 -4.13 36.55 7.49
CA ASP A 43 -5.00 37.74 7.60
C ASP A 43 -6.21 37.61 6.66
N MET A 44 -6.00 37.12 5.40
CA MET A 44 -7.07 36.88 4.45
C MET A 44 -8.06 35.80 4.96
N LEU A 45 -7.56 34.74 5.57
CA LEU A 45 -8.40 33.69 6.15
C LEU A 45 -9.19 34.19 7.35
N GLU A 46 -8.60 35.03 8.23
CA GLU A 46 -9.31 35.65 9.32
C GLU A 46 -10.41 36.64 8.85
N GLU A 47 -10.14 37.41 7.79
CA GLU A 47 -11.15 38.28 7.15
C GLU A 47 -12.31 37.48 6.54
N ALA A 48 -12.02 36.28 6.04
CA ALA A 48 -13.01 35.31 5.55
C ALA A 48 -13.76 34.57 6.69
N GLY A 49 -13.41 34.86 7.96
CA GLY A 49 -14.06 34.28 9.14
C GLY A 49 -13.46 32.97 9.61
N ILE A 50 -12.27 32.60 9.12
CA ILE A 50 -11.56 31.39 9.48
C ILE A 50 -10.39 31.75 10.40
N PRO A 51 -10.52 31.51 11.72
CA PRO A 51 -9.48 31.83 12.71
C PRO A 51 -8.20 31.03 12.47
N ARG A 52 -7.06 31.62 12.78
CA ARG A 52 -5.73 31.02 12.65
C ARG A 52 -5.65 29.64 13.32
N GLU A 53 -6.23 29.45 14.48
CA GLU A 53 -6.22 28.19 15.22
C GLU A 53 -6.89 27.04 14.45
N ILE A 54 -7.92 27.37 13.66
CA ILE A 54 -8.60 26.39 12.79
C ILE A 54 -7.69 26.01 11.63
N VAL A 55 -7.03 26.98 11.00
CA VAL A 55 -6.08 26.76 9.91
C VAL A 55 -4.92 25.89 10.39
N ASP A 56 -4.29 26.24 11.51
CA ASP A 56 -3.18 25.48 12.09
C ASP A 56 -3.59 24.05 12.46
N SER A 57 -4.81 23.88 12.99
CA SER A 57 -5.36 22.56 13.31
C SER A 57 -5.58 21.72 12.06
N TYR A 58 -6.11 22.31 10.99
CA TYR A 58 -6.31 21.64 9.71
C TYR A 58 -4.98 21.21 9.08
N ILE A 59 -4.01 22.12 8.98
CA ILE A 59 -2.67 21.85 8.46
C ILE A 59 -2.01 20.70 9.24
N LYS A 60 -2.06 20.75 10.57
CA LYS A 60 -1.51 19.69 11.42
C LYS A 60 -2.18 18.35 11.19
N SER A 61 -3.48 18.34 11.00
CA SER A 61 -4.25 17.14 10.65
C SER A 61 -3.78 16.55 9.32
N GLN A 62 -3.65 17.37 8.28
CA GLN A 62 -3.20 16.95 6.96
C GLN A 62 -1.76 16.38 6.99
N ILE A 63 -0.84 17.05 7.69
CA ILE A 63 0.53 16.54 7.88
C ILE A 63 0.50 15.16 8.56
N SER A 64 -0.31 14.99 9.61
CA SER A 64 -0.42 13.71 10.32
C SER A 64 -0.94 12.58 9.43
N VAL A 65 -1.93 12.86 8.57
CA VAL A 65 -2.43 11.88 7.60
C VAL A 65 -1.35 11.50 6.59
N MET A 66 -0.62 12.48 6.07
CA MET A 66 0.47 12.24 5.11
C MET A 66 1.62 11.43 5.73
N ASP A 67 2.04 11.77 6.94
CA ASP A 67 3.07 11.03 7.68
C ASP A 67 2.65 9.58 7.93
N SER A 68 1.39 9.37 8.26
CA SER A 68 0.83 8.03 8.43
C SER A 68 0.84 7.24 7.12
N GLN A 69 0.43 7.85 6.02
CA GLN A 69 0.45 7.20 4.70
C GLN A 69 1.87 6.88 4.24
N ARG A 70 2.81 7.82 4.42
CA ARG A 70 4.23 7.61 4.15
C ARG A 70 4.79 6.45 4.96
N SER A 71 4.51 6.44 6.26
CA SER A 71 4.95 5.36 7.16
C SER A 71 4.37 4.00 6.74
N ASN A 72 3.10 3.96 6.32
CA ASN A 72 2.48 2.73 5.83
C ASN A 72 3.18 2.21 4.57
N ILE A 73 3.51 3.08 3.61
CA ILE A 73 4.24 2.71 2.39
C ILE A 73 5.64 2.19 2.72
N MET A 74 6.37 2.88 3.61
CA MET A 74 7.69 2.44 4.05
C MET A 74 7.65 1.08 4.76
N ASN A 75 6.64 0.85 5.61
CA ASN A 75 6.47 -0.41 6.33
C ASN A 75 6.25 -1.62 5.40
N GLU A 76 5.68 -1.40 4.22
CA GLU A 76 5.51 -2.46 3.21
C GLU A 76 6.84 -3.02 2.68
N VAL A 77 7.90 -2.25 2.77
CA VAL A 77 9.25 -2.61 2.28
C VAL A 77 10.27 -2.80 3.39
N GLY A 78 9.82 -2.91 4.64
CA GLY A 78 10.68 -3.15 5.80
C GLY A 78 10.99 -1.90 6.63
N GLY A 79 10.14 -0.88 6.56
CA GLY A 79 10.29 0.37 7.27
C GLY A 79 11.30 1.31 6.62
N GLU A 80 11.80 2.28 7.36
CA GLU A 80 12.76 3.28 6.87
C GLU A 80 14.04 2.63 6.34
N GLN A 81 14.59 1.67 7.07
CA GLN A 81 15.80 0.95 6.64
C GLN A 81 15.55 0.17 5.35
N GLY A 82 14.45 -0.56 5.24
CA GLY A 82 14.11 -1.32 4.03
C GLY A 82 13.88 -0.40 2.81
N TYR A 83 13.32 0.78 3.04
CA TYR A 83 13.17 1.79 2.00
C TYR A 83 14.51 2.39 1.55
N GLU A 84 15.44 2.69 2.47
CA GLU A 84 16.80 3.13 2.14
C GLU A 84 17.55 2.09 1.33
N GLU A 85 17.49 0.80 1.74
CA GLU A 85 18.10 -0.29 0.99
C GLU A 85 17.48 -0.45 -0.41
N LEU A 86 16.17 -0.26 -0.53
CA LEU A 86 15.45 -0.33 -1.80
C LEU A 86 15.87 0.80 -2.75
N THR A 87 15.96 2.04 -2.26
CA THR A 87 16.38 3.19 -3.06
C THR A 87 17.85 3.10 -3.47
N ALA A 88 18.72 2.60 -2.59
CA ALA A 88 20.12 2.34 -2.94
C ALA A 88 20.23 1.27 -4.05
N TRP A 89 19.48 0.15 -3.91
CA TRP A 89 19.42 -0.86 -4.95
C TRP A 89 18.88 -0.29 -6.28
N ALA A 90 17.84 0.56 -6.23
CA ALA A 90 17.25 1.17 -7.41
C ALA A 90 18.26 2.06 -8.15
N ALA A 91 19.05 2.84 -7.43
CA ALA A 91 20.08 3.69 -8.01
C ALA A 91 21.15 2.91 -8.79
N ASP A 92 21.45 1.67 -8.35
CA ASP A 92 22.47 0.82 -8.98
C ASP A 92 21.92 -0.07 -10.11
N ASN A 93 20.60 -0.30 -10.16
CA ASN A 93 20.00 -1.33 -11.01
C ASN A 93 18.94 -0.83 -11.99
N LEU A 94 18.45 0.39 -11.83
CA LEU A 94 17.47 1.01 -12.73
C LEU A 94 18.19 1.94 -13.73
N ASP A 95 17.61 2.07 -14.91
CA ASP A 95 18.09 3.07 -15.88
C ASP A 95 17.58 4.49 -15.53
N GLU A 96 18.16 5.50 -16.18
CA GLU A 96 17.85 6.92 -15.93
C GLU A 96 16.37 7.24 -16.15
N ALA A 97 15.73 6.64 -17.15
CA ALA A 97 14.30 6.87 -17.44
C ALA A 97 13.38 6.26 -16.37
N GLU A 98 13.78 5.11 -15.81
CA GLU A 98 13.06 4.45 -14.72
C GLU A 98 13.20 5.25 -13.42
N ILE A 99 14.39 5.77 -13.12
CA ILE A 99 14.65 6.65 -11.98
C ILE A 99 13.84 7.95 -12.11
N ASP A 100 13.84 8.58 -13.27
CA ASP A 100 13.04 9.78 -13.52
C ASP A 100 11.54 9.51 -13.37
N TYR A 101 11.06 8.35 -13.81
CA TYR A 101 9.67 7.96 -13.62
C TYR A 101 9.32 7.80 -12.14
N PHE A 102 10.19 7.10 -11.40
CA PHE A 102 10.01 6.91 -9.96
C PHE A 102 9.95 8.25 -9.21
N ASN A 103 10.91 9.15 -9.49
CA ASN A 103 10.94 10.48 -8.88
C ASN A 103 9.67 11.28 -9.17
N ARG A 104 9.18 11.27 -10.43
CA ARG A 104 7.89 11.92 -10.76
C ARG A 104 6.70 11.34 -9.99
N MET A 105 6.69 10.02 -9.73
CA MET A 105 5.63 9.42 -8.93
C MET A 105 5.75 9.83 -7.47
N MET A 106 6.95 9.92 -6.92
CA MET A 106 7.19 10.40 -5.56
C MET A 106 6.75 11.86 -5.36
N ASP A 107 6.89 12.69 -6.39
CA ASP A 107 6.49 14.11 -6.38
C ASP A 107 4.99 14.33 -6.69
N SER A 108 4.23 13.28 -7.02
CA SER A 108 2.86 13.42 -7.51
C SER A 108 1.80 13.71 -6.46
N ASN A 109 2.11 13.62 -5.17
CA ASN A 109 1.13 13.62 -4.05
C ASN A 109 0.04 12.53 -4.14
N ASP A 110 0.11 11.62 -5.14
CA ASP A 110 -0.77 10.47 -5.25
C ASP A 110 -0.17 9.27 -4.50
N PHE A 111 -0.64 9.05 -3.27
CA PHE A 111 -0.15 7.96 -2.42
C PHE A 111 -0.37 6.57 -3.00
N ASN A 112 -1.38 6.38 -3.87
CA ASN A 112 -1.57 5.11 -4.56
C ASN A 112 -0.51 4.91 -5.64
N ALA A 113 -0.21 5.94 -6.43
CA ALA A 113 0.86 5.91 -7.43
C ALA A 113 2.23 5.69 -6.77
N ILE A 114 2.51 6.40 -5.67
CA ILE A 114 3.73 6.24 -4.86
C ILE A 114 3.85 4.79 -4.36
N ARG A 115 2.80 4.26 -3.73
CA ARG A 115 2.78 2.89 -3.21
C ARG A 115 3.02 1.86 -4.31
N MET A 116 2.36 2.02 -5.46
CA MET A 116 2.54 1.12 -6.59
C MET A 116 3.95 1.17 -7.17
N SER A 117 4.55 2.36 -7.24
CA SER A 117 5.95 2.54 -7.66
C SER A 117 6.92 1.84 -6.72
N VAL A 118 6.78 2.04 -5.41
CA VAL A 118 7.61 1.40 -4.37
C VAL A 118 7.49 -0.12 -4.45
N ARG A 119 6.27 -0.66 -4.53
CA ARG A 119 6.03 -2.10 -4.67
C ARG A 119 6.62 -2.68 -5.96
N SER A 120 6.55 -1.94 -7.06
CA SER A 120 7.10 -2.39 -8.34
C SER A 120 8.62 -2.56 -8.27
N ILE A 121 9.32 -1.60 -7.65
CA ILE A 121 10.76 -1.67 -7.47
C ILE A 121 11.14 -2.79 -6.48
N ALA A 122 10.39 -2.93 -5.38
CA ALA A 122 10.60 -4.00 -4.41
C ALA A 122 10.46 -5.39 -5.04
N ALA A 123 9.42 -5.62 -5.82
CA ALA A 123 9.21 -6.88 -6.55
C ALA A 123 10.32 -7.15 -7.56
N ARG A 124 10.85 -6.12 -8.23
CA ARG A 124 11.96 -6.26 -9.18
C ARG A 124 13.26 -6.59 -8.47
N ARG A 125 13.53 -5.98 -7.30
CA ARG A 125 14.67 -6.32 -6.44
C ARG A 125 14.60 -7.79 -5.99
N GLU A 126 13.47 -8.22 -5.44
CA GLU A 126 13.25 -9.60 -5.03
C GLU A 126 13.50 -10.60 -6.17
N ALA A 127 12.98 -10.29 -7.35
CA ALA A 127 13.19 -11.14 -8.53
C ALA A 127 14.67 -11.19 -8.98
N SER A 128 15.42 -10.08 -8.84
CA SER A 128 16.84 -10.01 -9.22
C SER A 128 17.76 -10.72 -8.22
N GLU A 129 17.41 -10.65 -6.92
CA GLU A 129 18.16 -11.29 -5.84
C GLU A 129 17.86 -12.79 -5.71
N GLY A 130 16.96 -13.33 -6.54
CA GLY A 130 16.54 -14.73 -6.51
C GLY A 130 15.72 -15.11 -5.26
N ILE A 131 15.25 -14.11 -4.54
CA ILE A 131 14.29 -14.30 -3.46
C ILE A 131 12.95 -14.54 -4.15
N GLU A 132 12.52 -15.79 -4.23
CA GLU A 132 11.15 -16.07 -4.68
C GLU A 132 10.21 -15.29 -3.75
N PRO A 133 9.32 -14.43 -4.30
CA PRO A 133 8.35 -13.72 -3.47
C PRO A 133 7.62 -14.76 -2.63
N SER A 134 7.55 -14.54 -1.34
CA SER A 134 6.74 -15.39 -0.46
C SER A 134 5.33 -15.41 -1.04
N ARG A 135 5.05 -16.41 -1.86
CA ARG A 135 3.70 -16.68 -2.34
C ARG A 135 2.88 -17.04 -1.13
N ASN A 136 2.28 -16.06 -0.50
CA ASN A 136 1.06 -16.26 0.25
C ASN A 136 -0.02 -16.69 -0.76
N LEU A 137 0.13 -17.89 -1.27
CA LEU A 137 -0.91 -18.63 -1.93
C LEU A 137 -1.92 -19.03 -0.86
N SER A 138 -2.71 -18.05 -0.40
CA SER A 138 -4.06 -18.31 0.12
C SER A 138 -4.93 -18.69 -1.09
N GLY A 139 -4.58 -19.80 -1.69
CA GLY A 139 -5.29 -20.44 -2.77
C GLY A 139 -4.82 -21.85 -2.80
N SER A 140 -5.60 -22.73 -2.19
CA SER A 140 -5.47 -24.18 -2.25
C SER A 140 -5.15 -24.62 -3.68
N LEU A 141 -3.86 -24.85 -3.97
CA LEU A 141 -3.45 -25.77 -5.02
C LEU A 141 -2.94 -27.03 -4.32
N SER A 142 -3.89 -27.92 -4.08
CA SER A 142 -3.64 -29.32 -3.80
C SER A 142 -2.75 -29.91 -4.91
N GLY A 143 -1.50 -30.12 -4.60
CA GLY A 143 -0.54 -30.68 -5.55
C GLY A 143 0.86 -30.83 -4.97
N GLY A 144 0.99 -31.29 -3.73
CA GLY A 144 2.26 -31.60 -3.10
C GLY A 144 2.38 -33.10 -2.82
N THR A 145 3.11 -33.80 -3.67
CA THR A 145 3.60 -35.17 -3.41
C THR A 145 4.43 -35.21 -2.13
N GLY A 146 3.81 -35.53 -0.97
CA GLY A 146 4.60 -35.89 0.19
C GLY A 146 4.14 -35.43 1.57
N GLY A 147 3.02 -34.78 1.73
CA GLY A 147 2.49 -34.36 3.03
C GLY A 147 1.58 -35.38 3.72
N SER A 148 1.27 -35.15 5.00
CA SER A 148 0.17 -35.76 5.75
C SER A 148 -1.03 -34.80 5.76
N TYR A 149 -2.23 -35.32 6.13
CA TYR A 149 -3.38 -34.46 6.43
C TYR A 149 -3.27 -33.89 7.84
N ASP A 150 -3.49 -32.60 7.99
CA ASP A 150 -3.50 -31.93 9.28
C ASP A 150 -4.89 -31.95 9.92
N SER A 151 -5.94 -32.29 9.15
CA SER A 151 -7.31 -32.38 9.63
C SER A 151 -8.17 -33.29 8.76
N VAL A 152 -9.20 -33.90 9.39
CA VAL A 152 -10.25 -34.69 8.70
C VAL A 152 -10.96 -33.88 7.62
N GLN A 153 -11.08 -32.57 7.80
CA GLN A 153 -11.76 -31.69 6.85
C GLN A 153 -10.99 -31.56 5.54
N GLN A 154 -9.66 -31.52 5.57
CA GLN A 154 -8.82 -31.54 4.37
C GLN A 154 -8.97 -32.87 3.61
N LEU A 155 -8.97 -34.00 4.32
CA LEU A 155 -9.21 -35.31 3.73
C LEU A 155 -10.59 -35.36 3.03
N MET A 156 -11.64 -34.90 3.70
CA MET A 156 -12.99 -34.88 3.13
C MET A 156 -13.08 -34.02 1.87
N THR A 157 -12.38 -32.91 1.82
CA THR A 157 -12.32 -32.02 0.66
C THR A 157 -11.68 -32.73 -0.53
N ASP A 158 -10.57 -33.43 -0.33
CA ASP A 158 -9.88 -34.17 -1.40
C ASP A 158 -10.73 -35.37 -1.87
N MET A 159 -11.43 -36.07 -0.96
CA MET A 159 -12.32 -37.20 -1.30
C MET A 159 -13.60 -36.77 -2.01
N GLN A 160 -14.09 -35.56 -1.80
CA GLN A 160 -15.25 -34.99 -2.49
C GLN A 160 -14.90 -34.38 -3.84
N SER A 161 -13.60 -34.27 -4.17
CA SER A 161 -13.16 -33.77 -5.47
C SER A 161 -13.60 -34.72 -6.59
N PRO A 162 -14.10 -34.21 -7.73
CA PRO A 162 -14.36 -35.03 -8.92
C PRO A 162 -13.15 -35.85 -9.40
N SER A 163 -11.93 -35.38 -9.09
CA SER A 163 -10.70 -36.10 -9.40
C SER A 163 -10.51 -37.38 -8.60
N TYR A 164 -11.09 -37.46 -7.39
CA TYR A 164 -11.00 -38.67 -6.57
C TYR A 164 -11.76 -39.86 -7.19
N GLU A 165 -12.86 -39.60 -7.86
CA GLU A 165 -13.65 -40.62 -8.56
C GLU A 165 -13.06 -40.97 -9.95
N ASN A 166 -12.54 -39.98 -10.66
CA ASN A 166 -12.19 -40.10 -12.07
C ASN A 166 -10.70 -40.32 -12.36
N ASP A 167 -9.79 -40.04 -11.37
CA ASP A 167 -8.35 -40.18 -11.54
C ASP A 167 -7.76 -41.18 -10.52
N PRO A 168 -7.38 -42.39 -10.97
CA PRO A 168 -6.78 -43.41 -10.11
C PRO A 168 -5.44 -42.97 -9.48
N ALA A 169 -4.68 -42.06 -10.14
CA ALA A 169 -3.42 -41.53 -9.62
C ALA A 169 -3.67 -40.57 -8.48
N PHE A 170 -4.67 -39.70 -8.60
CA PHE A 170 -5.08 -38.81 -7.53
C PHE A 170 -5.61 -39.60 -6.30
N ARG A 171 -6.42 -40.65 -6.53
CA ARG A 171 -6.90 -41.51 -5.45
C ARG A 171 -5.76 -42.15 -4.68
N ALA A 172 -4.76 -42.71 -5.40
CA ALA A 172 -3.59 -43.34 -4.77
C ALA A 172 -2.78 -42.30 -3.96
N GLN A 173 -2.71 -41.05 -4.38
CA GLN A 173 -2.08 -39.97 -3.62
C GLN A 173 -2.83 -39.65 -2.32
N VAL A 174 -4.15 -39.55 -2.36
CA VAL A 174 -5.00 -39.32 -1.19
C VAL A 174 -4.86 -40.43 -0.16
N GLU A 175 -4.88 -41.70 -0.63
CA GLU A 175 -4.70 -42.87 0.23
C GLU A 175 -3.30 -42.91 0.86
N ALA A 176 -2.25 -42.63 0.09
CA ALA A 176 -0.89 -42.56 0.57
C ALA A 176 -0.66 -41.43 1.57
N LYS A 177 -1.33 -40.26 1.37
CA LYS A 177 -1.30 -39.12 2.27
C LYS A 177 -2.04 -39.44 3.59
N LEU A 178 -3.20 -40.11 3.50
CA LEU A 178 -3.97 -40.57 4.65
C LEU A 178 -3.17 -41.57 5.50
N GLY A 179 -2.49 -42.52 4.88
CA GLY A 179 -1.67 -43.51 5.57
C GLY A 179 -0.48 -42.93 6.35
N ARG A 180 -0.10 -41.67 6.06
CA ARG A 180 0.93 -40.90 6.78
C ARG A 180 0.38 -39.91 7.78
N SER A 181 -0.94 -39.76 7.83
CA SER A 181 -1.64 -38.77 8.66
C SER A 181 -2.05 -39.40 10.00
N ASN A 182 -1.95 -38.65 11.09
CA ASN A 182 -2.38 -39.09 12.42
C ASN A 182 -3.67 -38.33 12.83
N ILE A 183 -4.72 -38.41 11.98
CA ILE A 183 -5.97 -37.65 12.13
C ILE A 183 -7.19 -38.53 12.47
N LEU A 184 -6.96 -39.83 12.72
CA LEU A 184 -7.96 -40.79 13.15
C LEU A 184 -7.74 -41.18 14.61
#